data_040ea1535b1cc4f9b259d1aebeabcf66
#
_entry.id   040ea1535b1cc4f9b259d1aebeabcf66
#
_cell.length_a   1.000
_cell.length_b   1.000
_cell.length_c   1.000
_cell.angle_alpha   90.00
_cell.angle_beta   90.00
_cell.angle_gamma   90.00
#
_symmetry.space_group_name_H-M   'P 1'
#
loop_
_entity.id
_entity.type
_entity.pdbx_description
1 polymer ?
#
loop_
_entity_poly.entity_id
_entity_poly.type
_entity_poly.pdbx_seq_one_letter_code
_entity_poly.pdbx_strand_id
1 'polypeptide(L)'
;MKILLAGASGAIGQTLIPLLIQQQHEVVGTFRNPAHAARVQSLGATPLVLDALDARAVTDRVAQIKPQAVINQLTAIPSRIDLRHFDRDFAPTNQLRTEGTRNLTTAAANAGVEKFIAQSFAGWPYAPRGITLKTEEDDLDPTPPPQLKPSLDALETLEHTVLRESRFTGIVLRYGPLYGPHTSVALGGNGLPDGSMIEDIRHHKIPLIGQGTGVWSFLHIHDAATATVAALNQAQRGIYNIVDDDPALVSEWLPYLAECVGAKPPMHLPNAIARMMVGEHVVALMNDIRGVSNEKAKRELAWTPKWASWRQGFREALG
;
A
#
# COMPACT_ATOMS: atom_id res chain seq x y z
N MET A 1 16.24 16.05 -8.84
CA MET A 1 16.22 14.87 -9.75
C MET A 1 14.93 14.88 -10.58
N LYS A 2 14.97 14.25 -11.76
CA LYS A 2 13.76 13.96 -12.53
C LYS A 2 13.23 12.59 -12.13
N ILE A 3 11.96 12.53 -11.73
CA ILE A 3 11.30 11.34 -11.18
C ILE A 3 10.11 10.96 -12.05
N LEU A 4 10.02 9.70 -12.44
CA LEU A 4 8.80 9.11 -13.00
C LEU A 4 7.99 8.48 -11.86
N LEU A 5 6.82 9.04 -11.56
CA LEU A 5 5.90 8.52 -10.56
C LEU A 5 4.76 7.77 -11.25
N ALA A 6 4.82 6.45 -11.27
CA ALA A 6 3.73 5.61 -11.74
C ALA A 6 2.67 5.46 -10.66
N GLY A 7 1.39 5.76 -10.99
CA GLY A 7 0.29 5.80 -10.02
C GLY A 7 0.08 7.17 -9.35
N ALA A 8 0.42 8.25 -10.04
CA ALA A 8 0.35 9.64 -9.55
C ALA A 8 -1.05 10.08 -9.11
N SER A 9 -2.12 9.49 -9.66
CA SER A 9 -3.51 9.80 -9.29
C SER A 9 -4.04 9.00 -8.11
N GLY A 10 -3.29 8.00 -7.61
CA GLY A 10 -3.66 7.19 -6.44
C GLY A 10 -3.47 7.95 -5.12
N ALA A 11 -3.97 7.37 -4.01
CA ALA A 11 -3.92 7.99 -2.69
C ALA A 11 -2.48 8.38 -2.28
N ILE A 12 -1.53 7.44 -2.38
CA ILE A 12 -0.11 7.73 -2.10
C ILE A 12 0.44 8.75 -3.09
N GLY A 13 0.18 8.58 -4.40
CA GLY A 13 0.70 9.48 -5.44
C GLY A 13 0.33 10.93 -5.22
N GLN A 14 -0.94 11.20 -4.91
CA GLN A 14 -1.43 12.56 -4.63
C GLN A 14 -0.78 13.19 -3.40
N THR A 15 -0.48 12.39 -2.36
CA THR A 15 0.20 12.84 -1.14
C THR A 15 1.71 13.02 -1.37
N LEU A 16 2.31 12.19 -2.22
CA LEU A 16 3.74 12.18 -2.48
C LEU A 16 4.21 13.31 -3.39
N ILE A 17 3.42 13.68 -4.41
CA ILE A 17 3.80 14.72 -5.38
C ILE A 17 4.21 16.03 -4.70
N PRO A 18 3.41 16.65 -3.80
CA PRO A 18 3.79 17.90 -3.15
C PRO A 18 5.11 17.80 -2.36
N LEU A 19 5.35 16.65 -1.72
CA LEU A 19 6.58 16.42 -0.95
C LEU A 19 7.81 16.35 -1.84
N LEU A 20 7.70 15.71 -3.02
CA LEU A 20 8.78 15.65 -4.00
C LEU A 20 9.06 17.05 -4.62
N ILE A 21 8.01 17.79 -4.96
CA ILE A 21 8.13 19.17 -5.50
C ILE A 21 8.78 20.10 -4.46
N GLN A 22 8.41 19.98 -3.17
CA GLN A 22 9.02 20.76 -2.09
C GLN A 22 10.53 20.50 -1.97
N GLN A 23 10.98 19.29 -2.32
CA GLN A 23 12.41 18.93 -2.39
C GLN A 23 13.06 19.29 -3.74
N GLN A 24 12.41 20.12 -4.55
CA GLN A 24 12.91 20.59 -5.86
C GLN A 24 13.13 19.45 -6.87
N HIS A 25 12.35 18.38 -6.82
CA HIS A 25 12.35 17.34 -7.84
C HIS A 25 11.41 17.72 -8.99
N GLU A 26 11.78 17.37 -10.21
CA GLU A 26 10.89 17.39 -11.37
C GLU A 26 10.12 16.06 -11.40
N VAL A 27 8.80 16.12 -11.28
CA VAL A 27 7.95 14.92 -11.22
C VAL A 27 7.12 14.80 -12.49
N VAL A 28 7.26 13.67 -13.20
CA VAL A 28 6.35 13.25 -14.27
C VAL A 28 5.43 12.18 -13.69
N GLY A 29 4.15 12.53 -13.50
CA GLY A 29 3.16 11.66 -12.88
C GLY A 29 2.33 10.90 -13.90
N THR A 30 2.33 9.55 -13.86
CA THR A 30 1.55 8.75 -14.82
C THR A 30 0.24 8.23 -14.22
N PHE A 31 -0.76 8.11 -15.08
CA PHE A 31 -2.10 7.59 -14.80
C PHE A 31 -2.74 7.12 -16.12
N ARG A 32 -3.76 6.21 -16.03
CA ARG A 32 -4.46 5.71 -17.22
C ARG A 32 -5.59 6.61 -17.69
N ASN A 33 -6.39 7.14 -16.75
CA ASN A 33 -7.56 7.94 -17.09
C ASN A 33 -7.19 9.42 -17.29
N PRO A 34 -7.35 9.99 -18.50
CA PRO A 34 -7.04 11.40 -18.78
C PRO A 34 -7.72 12.41 -17.87
N ALA A 35 -8.87 12.06 -17.26
CA ALA A 35 -9.58 12.92 -16.33
C ALA A 35 -8.74 13.32 -15.09
N HIS A 36 -7.70 12.56 -14.77
CA HIS A 36 -6.81 12.87 -13.64
C HIS A 36 -5.72 13.92 -13.97
N ALA A 37 -5.59 14.33 -15.24
CA ALA A 37 -4.51 15.22 -15.67
C ALA A 37 -4.50 16.57 -14.91
N ALA A 38 -5.65 17.24 -14.83
CA ALA A 38 -5.77 18.52 -14.13
C ALA A 38 -5.41 18.40 -12.64
N ARG A 39 -5.80 17.30 -11.98
CA ARG A 39 -5.48 17.06 -10.58
C ARG A 39 -3.97 16.84 -10.38
N VAL A 40 -3.34 16.00 -11.19
CA VAL A 40 -1.88 15.73 -11.11
C VAL A 40 -1.10 17.02 -11.38
N GLN A 41 -1.54 17.81 -12.35
CA GLN A 41 -0.92 19.11 -12.67
C GLN A 41 -1.07 20.12 -11.52
N SER A 42 -2.23 20.19 -10.89
CA SER A 42 -2.46 21.10 -9.75
C SER A 42 -1.60 20.79 -8.53
N LEU A 43 -1.12 19.56 -8.40
CA LEU A 43 -0.18 19.14 -7.36
C LEU A 43 1.29 19.49 -7.70
N GLY A 44 1.57 19.99 -8.91
CA GLY A 44 2.90 20.40 -9.34
C GLY A 44 3.65 19.41 -10.24
N ALA A 45 3.06 18.26 -10.57
CA ALA A 45 3.68 17.27 -11.45
C ALA A 45 3.28 17.48 -12.93
N THR A 46 4.15 17.11 -13.86
CA THR A 46 3.81 17.02 -15.28
C THR A 46 2.94 15.79 -15.52
N PRO A 47 1.69 15.95 -15.98
CA PRO A 47 0.79 14.83 -16.19
C PRO A 47 1.15 14.03 -17.44
N LEU A 48 1.13 12.71 -17.35
CA LEU A 48 1.37 11.79 -18.46
C LEU A 48 0.35 10.65 -18.44
N VAL A 49 -0.46 10.55 -19.51
CA VAL A 49 -1.33 9.38 -19.71
C VAL A 49 -0.46 8.22 -20.18
N LEU A 50 -0.41 7.14 -19.39
CA LEU A 50 0.39 5.96 -19.69
C LEU A 50 -0.25 4.74 -19.02
N ASP A 51 -0.46 3.67 -19.81
CA ASP A 51 -0.79 2.35 -19.27
C ASP A 51 0.51 1.57 -19.03
N ALA A 52 0.75 1.18 -17.79
CA ALA A 52 1.93 0.40 -17.43
C ALA A 52 1.92 -1.03 -18.02
N LEU A 53 0.77 -1.50 -18.51
CA LEU A 53 0.66 -2.79 -19.20
C LEU A 53 1.04 -2.72 -20.69
N ASP A 54 1.14 -1.52 -21.27
CA ASP A 54 1.67 -1.33 -22.62
C ASP A 54 3.21 -1.22 -22.57
N ALA A 55 3.90 -2.33 -22.73
CA ALA A 55 5.35 -2.42 -22.66
C ALA A 55 6.07 -1.48 -23.63
N ARG A 56 5.51 -1.29 -24.84
CA ARG A 56 6.09 -0.41 -25.87
C ARG A 56 5.95 1.05 -25.47
N ALA A 57 4.76 1.48 -25.10
CA ALA A 57 4.52 2.84 -24.64
C ALA A 57 5.37 3.17 -23.40
N VAL A 58 5.49 2.25 -22.43
CA VAL A 58 6.35 2.41 -21.25
C VAL A 58 7.80 2.61 -21.67
N THR A 59 8.34 1.76 -22.54
CA THR A 59 9.73 1.87 -23.03
C THR A 59 9.98 3.19 -23.72
N ASP A 60 9.10 3.58 -24.66
CA ASP A 60 9.25 4.80 -25.44
C ASP A 60 9.18 6.06 -24.53
N ARG A 61 8.23 6.09 -23.57
CA ARG A 61 8.07 7.22 -22.67
C ARG A 61 9.20 7.34 -21.66
N VAL A 62 9.65 6.25 -21.06
CA VAL A 62 10.77 6.27 -20.11
C VAL A 62 12.05 6.72 -20.82
N ALA A 63 12.31 6.26 -22.06
CA ALA A 63 13.45 6.69 -22.87
C ALA A 63 13.40 8.20 -23.24
N GLN A 64 12.20 8.77 -23.47
CA GLN A 64 12.02 10.20 -23.71
C GLN A 64 12.22 11.04 -22.45
N ILE A 65 11.66 10.60 -21.31
CA ILE A 65 11.71 11.33 -20.05
C ILE A 65 13.12 11.31 -19.45
N LYS A 66 13.83 10.20 -19.58
CA LYS A 66 15.15 9.94 -18.97
C LYS A 66 15.15 10.26 -17.47
N PRO A 67 14.28 9.60 -16.68
CA PRO A 67 14.20 9.85 -15.24
C PRO A 67 15.44 9.29 -14.55
N GLN A 68 15.88 9.96 -13.46
CA GLN A 68 16.93 9.45 -12.58
C GLN A 68 16.38 8.44 -11.58
N ALA A 69 15.08 8.57 -11.21
CA ALA A 69 14.39 7.63 -10.35
C ALA A 69 13.01 7.27 -10.91
N VAL A 70 12.59 6.03 -10.67
CA VAL A 70 11.22 5.55 -10.91
C VAL A 70 10.61 5.16 -9.57
N ILE A 71 9.40 5.66 -9.30
CA ILE A 71 8.62 5.30 -8.12
C ILE A 71 7.34 4.64 -8.62
N ASN A 72 7.19 3.34 -8.32
CA ASN A 72 6.04 2.53 -8.72
C ASN A 72 5.04 2.40 -7.55
N GLN A 73 3.94 3.18 -7.62
CA GLN A 73 2.82 3.17 -6.69
C GLN A 73 1.54 2.64 -7.37
N LEU A 74 1.69 1.80 -8.40
CA LEU A 74 0.56 1.31 -9.18
C LEU A 74 -0.28 0.29 -8.41
N THR A 75 -1.56 0.57 -8.32
CA THR A 75 -2.61 -0.36 -7.90
C THR A 75 -3.87 -0.10 -8.72
N ALA A 76 -4.76 -1.08 -8.75
CA ALA A 76 -6.10 -0.97 -9.32
C ALA A 76 -7.12 -1.58 -8.33
N ILE A 77 -6.94 -1.27 -7.03
CA ILE A 77 -7.84 -1.71 -5.97
C ILE A 77 -9.18 -0.99 -6.15
N PRO A 78 -10.32 -1.70 -6.21
CA PRO A 78 -11.62 -1.06 -6.33
C PRO A 78 -11.93 -0.24 -5.07
N SER A 79 -12.76 0.80 -5.21
CA SER A 79 -13.20 1.64 -4.09
C SER A 79 -13.94 0.85 -3.01
N ARG A 80 -14.57 -0.26 -3.37
CA ARG A 80 -15.19 -1.22 -2.45
C ARG A 80 -14.74 -2.63 -2.83
N ILE A 81 -14.15 -3.35 -1.87
CA ILE A 81 -13.67 -4.73 -2.04
C ILE A 81 -14.82 -5.67 -1.65
N ASP A 82 -15.13 -6.62 -2.52
CA ASP A 82 -15.98 -7.76 -2.17
C ASP A 82 -15.10 -8.87 -1.58
N LEU A 83 -15.10 -8.98 -0.26
CA LEU A 83 -14.28 -9.98 0.45
C LEU A 83 -14.57 -11.42 0.03
N ARG A 84 -15.75 -11.73 -0.54
CA ARG A 84 -16.07 -13.07 -1.06
C ARG A 84 -15.33 -13.39 -2.35
N HIS A 85 -14.95 -12.36 -3.10
CA HIS A 85 -14.29 -12.45 -4.40
C HIS A 85 -12.98 -11.67 -4.40
N PHE A 86 -12.21 -11.81 -3.32
CA PHE A 86 -10.96 -11.09 -3.09
C PHE A 86 -9.98 -11.26 -4.26
N ASP A 87 -9.80 -12.49 -4.74
CA ASP A 87 -8.95 -12.83 -5.87
C ASP A 87 -9.35 -12.09 -7.16
N ARG A 88 -10.66 -12.02 -7.45
CA ARG A 88 -11.19 -11.29 -8.61
C ARG A 88 -10.92 -9.78 -8.49
N ASP A 89 -11.21 -9.19 -7.34
CA ASP A 89 -11.11 -7.75 -7.12
C ASP A 89 -9.65 -7.28 -7.11
N PHE A 90 -8.72 -8.17 -6.71
CA PHE A 90 -7.28 -7.89 -6.75
C PHE A 90 -6.59 -8.31 -8.06
N ALA A 91 -7.26 -9.04 -8.98
CA ALA A 91 -6.65 -9.48 -10.23
C ALA A 91 -6.05 -8.34 -11.07
N PRO A 92 -6.69 -7.16 -11.25
CA PRO A 92 -6.09 -6.04 -11.97
C PRO A 92 -4.86 -5.46 -11.26
N THR A 93 -4.87 -5.43 -9.92
CA THR A 93 -3.71 -5.00 -9.12
C THR A 93 -2.56 -6.00 -9.26
N ASN A 94 -2.86 -7.30 -9.24
CA ASN A 94 -1.86 -8.36 -9.39
C ASN A 94 -1.20 -8.33 -10.78
N GLN A 95 -1.95 -8.00 -11.84
CA GLN A 95 -1.40 -7.78 -13.17
C GLN A 95 -0.44 -6.58 -13.19
N LEU A 96 -0.78 -5.46 -12.54
CA LEU A 96 0.13 -4.32 -12.42
C LEU A 96 1.38 -4.66 -11.60
N ARG A 97 1.26 -5.47 -10.55
CA ARG A 97 2.40 -5.94 -9.74
C ARG A 97 3.35 -6.82 -10.55
N THR A 98 2.83 -7.66 -11.43
CA THR A 98 3.64 -8.59 -12.26
C THR A 98 4.07 -7.94 -13.58
N GLU A 99 3.17 -7.75 -14.52
CA GLU A 99 3.46 -7.24 -15.87
C GLU A 99 3.86 -5.77 -15.85
N GLY A 100 3.09 -4.93 -15.13
CA GLY A 100 3.37 -3.50 -15.03
C GLY A 100 4.75 -3.24 -14.41
N THR A 101 5.10 -3.96 -13.35
CA THR A 101 6.44 -3.85 -12.73
C THR A 101 7.53 -4.32 -13.67
N ARG A 102 7.34 -5.43 -14.40
CA ARG A 102 8.31 -5.92 -15.39
C ARG A 102 8.56 -4.89 -16.49
N ASN A 103 7.50 -4.28 -17.03
CA ASN A 103 7.61 -3.27 -18.07
C ASN A 103 8.38 -2.04 -17.57
N LEU A 104 8.02 -1.53 -16.37
CA LEU A 104 8.69 -0.39 -15.77
C LEU A 104 10.16 -0.66 -15.42
N THR A 105 10.49 -1.82 -14.83
CA THR A 105 11.87 -2.18 -14.48
C THR A 105 12.75 -2.36 -15.70
N THR A 106 12.21 -3.00 -16.76
CA THR A 106 12.93 -3.16 -18.04
C THR A 106 13.23 -1.80 -18.67
N ALA A 107 12.23 -0.94 -18.76
CA ALA A 107 12.39 0.41 -19.32
C ALA A 107 13.35 1.28 -18.49
N ALA A 108 13.23 1.23 -17.16
CA ALA A 108 14.10 1.94 -16.24
C ALA A 108 15.57 1.52 -16.39
N ALA A 109 15.82 0.20 -16.43
CA ALA A 109 17.17 -0.34 -16.60
C ALA A 109 17.80 0.06 -17.95
N ASN A 110 17.01 0.05 -19.02
CA ASN A 110 17.47 0.45 -20.36
C ASN A 110 17.71 1.97 -20.48
N ALA A 111 17.02 2.78 -19.67
CA ALA A 111 17.19 4.23 -19.65
C ALA A 111 18.28 4.72 -18.67
N GLY A 112 18.95 3.81 -17.95
CA GLY A 112 20.00 4.18 -17.01
C GLY A 112 19.47 4.84 -15.71
N VAL A 113 18.27 4.45 -15.27
CA VAL A 113 17.71 4.90 -13.99
C VAL A 113 18.60 4.47 -12.83
N GLU A 114 18.82 5.35 -11.86
CA GLU A 114 19.69 5.10 -10.70
C GLU A 114 18.95 4.37 -9.58
N LYS A 115 17.69 4.71 -9.32
CA LYS A 115 16.86 4.14 -8.25
C LYS A 115 15.48 3.74 -8.75
N PHE A 116 15.03 2.57 -8.32
CA PHE A 116 13.67 2.07 -8.55
C PHE A 116 13.02 1.71 -7.21
N ILE A 117 11.94 2.42 -6.86
CA ILE A 117 11.20 2.20 -5.63
C ILE A 117 9.84 1.60 -5.98
N ALA A 118 9.49 0.47 -5.37
CA ALA A 118 8.20 -0.16 -5.58
C ALA A 118 7.42 -0.32 -4.28
N GLN A 119 6.12 -0.07 -4.36
CA GLN A 119 5.17 -0.37 -3.31
C GLN A 119 4.90 -1.88 -3.25
N SER A 120 4.98 -2.46 -2.05
CA SER A 120 4.51 -3.79 -1.70
C SER A 120 3.59 -3.72 -0.48
N PHE A 121 3.30 -4.83 0.18
CA PHE A 121 2.37 -4.88 1.30
C PHE A 121 2.94 -5.63 2.49
N ALA A 122 2.76 -5.09 3.71
CA ALA A 122 3.13 -5.69 4.98
C ALA A 122 1.89 -6.24 5.73
N GLY A 123 2.10 -7.22 6.60
CA GLY A 123 1.07 -7.84 7.43
C GLY A 123 0.69 -9.22 6.95
N TRP A 124 -0.48 -9.42 6.35
CA TRP A 124 -0.99 -10.74 5.97
C TRP A 124 -0.07 -11.58 5.04
N PRO A 125 0.84 -11.02 4.24
CA PRO A 125 1.77 -11.85 3.47
C PRO A 125 2.74 -12.67 4.30
N TYR A 126 3.05 -12.24 5.53
CA TYR A 126 3.94 -12.98 6.40
C TYR A 126 3.32 -14.25 6.95
N ALA A 127 4.15 -15.29 7.12
CA ALA A 127 3.72 -16.55 7.72
C ALA A 127 3.09 -16.34 9.12
N PRO A 128 1.88 -16.87 9.39
CA PRO A 128 1.14 -16.64 10.64
C PRO A 128 1.69 -17.40 11.85
N ARG A 129 2.94 -17.84 11.80
CA ARG A 129 3.61 -18.66 12.83
C ARG A 129 4.87 -17.98 13.37
N GLY A 130 5.40 -18.44 14.47
CA GLY A 130 6.61 -17.92 15.09
C GLY A 130 6.33 -16.64 15.89
N ILE A 131 7.27 -15.70 15.84
CA ILE A 131 7.20 -14.43 16.61
C ILE A 131 6.00 -13.59 16.21
N THR A 132 5.49 -12.81 17.16
CA THR A 132 4.29 -11.98 16.95
C THR A 132 4.57 -10.75 16.08
N LEU A 133 5.80 -10.22 16.14
CA LEU A 133 6.23 -9.05 15.37
C LEU A 133 7.23 -9.46 14.29
N LYS A 134 6.83 -9.39 13.02
CA LYS A 134 7.61 -9.80 11.86
C LYS A 134 8.58 -8.71 11.39
N THR A 135 9.70 -9.15 10.84
CA THR A 135 10.71 -8.30 10.21
C THR A 135 10.82 -8.61 8.72
N GLU A 136 11.64 -7.87 7.99
CA GLU A 136 11.89 -8.10 6.56
C GLU A 136 12.61 -9.43 6.26
N GLU A 137 13.20 -10.05 7.28
CA GLU A 137 13.93 -11.33 7.18
C GLU A 137 13.01 -12.54 7.42
N ASP A 138 11.79 -12.31 7.91
CA ASP A 138 10.82 -13.38 8.13
C ASP A 138 10.19 -13.83 6.80
N ASP A 139 9.91 -15.13 6.73
CA ASP A 139 9.30 -15.75 5.55
C ASP A 139 7.88 -15.24 5.30
N LEU A 140 7.53 -15.12 4.02
CA LEU A 140 6.15 -15.00 3.59
C LEU A 140 5.43 -16.34 3.78
N ASP A 141 4.08 -16.32 3.79
CA ASP A 141 3.30 -17.52 4.07
C ASP A 141 3.40 -18.52 2.90
N PRO A 142 4.01 -19.71 3.10
CA PRO A 142 4.13 -20.70 2.03
C PRO A 142 2.80 -21.39 1.72
N THR A 143 1.79 -21.24 2.58
CA THR A 143 0.50 -21.92 2.47
C THR A 143 -0.68 -20.99 2.79
N PRO A 144 -0.78 -19.84 2.11
CA PRO A 144 -1.85 -18.89 2.39
C PRO A 144 -3.22 -19.46 1.99
N PRO A 145 -4.31 -18.94 2.55
CA PRO A 145 -5.64 -19.24 2.04
C PRO A 145 -5.71 -19.07 0.51
N PRO A 146 -6.41 -19.99 -0.21
CA PRO A 146 -6.41 -19.99 -1.68
C PRO A 146 -6.78 -18.65 -2.33
N GLN A 147 -7.68 -17.87 -1.72
CA GLN A 147 -8.10 -16.57 -2.22
C GLN A 147 -7.01 -15.49 -2.11
N LEU A 148 -6.06 -15.63 -1.18
CA LEU A 148 -4.94 -14.72 -0.99
C LEU A 148 -3.72 -15.08 -1.84
N LYS A 149 -3.61 -16.36 -2.24
CA LYS A 149 -2.44 -16.87 -2.95
C LYS A 149 -2.08 -16.09 -4.23
N PRO A 150 -3.02 -15.75 -5.14
CA PRO A 150 -2.68 -14.98 -6.34
C PRO A 150 -2.08 -13.60 -6.02
N SER A 151 -2.53 -12.98 -4.92
CA SER A 151 -2.00 -11.69 -4.49
C SER A 151 -0.63 -11.82 -3.83
N LEU A 152 -0.38 -12.89 -3.08
CA LEU A 152 0.94 -13.17 -2.52
C LEU A 152 1.96 -13.46 -3.63
N ASP A 153 1.63 -14.32 -4.59
CA ASP A 153 2.49 -14.65 -5.74
C ASP A 153 2.85 -13.38 -6.55
N ALA A 154 1.89 -12.45 -6.68
CA ALA A 154 2.12 -11.18 -7.38
C ALA A 154 3.03 -10.24 -6.60
N LEU A 155 2.92 -10.19 -5.26
CA LEU A 155 3.81 -9.43 -4.39
C LEU A 155 5.24 -9.98 -4.45
N GLU A 156 5.42 -11.30 -4.32
CA GLU A 156 6.72 -11.96 -4.45
C GLU A 156 7.36 -11.70 -5.83
N THR A 157 6.56 -11.79 -6.89
CA THR A 157 7.03 -11.50 -8.26
C THR A 157 7.50 -10.06 -8.39
N LEU A 158 6.77 -9.09 -7.85
CA LEU A 158 7.14 -7.67 -7.84
C LEU A 158 8.47 -7.48 -7.11
N GLU A 159 8.55 -7.94 -5.87
CA GLU A 159 9.72 -7.77 -5.00
C GLU A 159 10.97 -8.39 -5.65
N HIS A 160 10.83 -9.61 -6.15
CA HIS A 160 11.88 -10.34 -6.82
C HIS A 160 12.35 -9.63 -8.11
N THR A 161 11.40 -9.12 -8.93
CA THR A 161 11.70 -8.40 -10.17
C THR A 161 12.52 -7.14 -9.88
N VAL A 162 12.13 -6.38 -8.86
CA VAL A 162 12.82 -5.13 -8.47
C VAL A 162 14.20 -5.39 -7.87
N LEU A 163 14.31 -6.39 -6.99
CA LEU A 163 15.56 -6.67 -6.27
C LEU A 163 16.63 -7.38 -7.10
N ARG A 164 16.21 -8.16 -8.10
CA ARG A 164 17.18 -8.87 -8.98
C ARG A 164 17.79 -8.00 -10.06
N GLU A 165 17.17 -6.91 -10.44
CA GLU A 165 17.71 -6.01 -11.45
C GLU A 165 18.93 -5.26 -10.89
N SER A 166 20.10 -5.50 -11.46
CA SER A 166 21.38 -4.98 -10.95
C SER A 166 21.74 -3.59 -11.47
N ARG A 167 21.12 -3.13 -12.56
CA ARG A 167 21.45 -1.87 -13.23
C ARG A 167 20.94 -0.62 -12.51
N PHE A 168 20.08 -0.78 -11.48
CA PHE A 168 19.66 0.28 -10.59
C PHE A 168 19.61 -0.19 -9.13
N THR A 169 19.51 0.73 -8.18
CA THR A 169 19.23 0.38 -6.79
C THR A 169 17.74 0.08 -6.63
N GLY A 170 17.40 -1.19 -6.51
CA GLY A 170 16.03 -1.68 -6.30
C GLY A 170 15.63 -1.59 -4.83
N ILE A 171 14.52 -0.93 -4.54
CA ILE A 171 13.99 -0.68 -3.20
C ILE A 171 12.52 -1.11 -3.16
N VAL A 172 12.14 -1.89 -2.17
CA VAL A 172 10.77 -2.33 -1.95
C VAL A 172 10.27 -1.78 -0.62
N LEU A 173 9.15 -1.08 -0.64
CA LEU A 173 8.48 -0.57 0.54
C LEU A 173 7.21 -1.39 0.79
N ARG A 174 7.22 -2.23 1.81
CA ARG A 174 6.06 -2.99 2.29
C ARG A 174 5.24 -2.09 3.20
N TYR A 175 4.17 -1.50 2.68
CA TYR A 175 3.28 -0.65 3.46
C TYR A 175 2.26 -1.47 4.24
N GLY A 176 2.01 -1.07 5.48
CA GLY A 176 0.87 -1.55 6.26
C GLY A 176 -0.48 -1.11 5.67
N PRO A 177 -1.60 -1.61 6.20
CA PRO A 177 -2.93 -1.11 5.86
C PRO A 177 -3.02 0.40 6.03
N LEU A 178 -3.39 1.09 4.95
CA LEU A 178 -3.38 2.55 4.90
C LEU A 178 -4.65 3.14 5.50
N TYR A 179 -4.51 4.23 6.25
CA TYR A 179 -5.61 5.09 6.68
C TYR A 179 -5.30 6.57 6.40
N GLY A 180 -6.33 7.42 6.48
CA GLY A 180 -6.25 8.84 6.19
C GLY A 180 -6.79 9.20 4.80
N PRO A 181 -6.64 10.45 4.36
CA PRO A 181 -7.28 10.99 3.15
C PRO A 181 -7.11 10.12 1.91
N HIS A 182 -8.19 9.93 1.16
CA HIS A 182 -8.24 9.13 -0.09
C HIS A 182 -8.07 7.62 0.08
N THR A 183 -8.10 7.08 1.31
CA THR A 183 -8.06 5.64 1.57
C THR A 183 -9.46 5.08 1.89
N SER A 184 -9.58 3.75 2.04
CA SER A 184 -10.83 3.13 2.51
C SER A 184 -11.13 3.45 3.97
N VAL A 185 -10.12 3.84 4.76
CA VAL A 185 -10.21 4.24 6.17
C VAL A 185 -9.98 5.75 6.23
N ALA A 186 -10.93 6.52 5.70
CA ALA A 186 -10.91 7.98 5.68
C ALA A 186 -12.29 8.54 6.02
N LEU A 187 -12.32 9.66 6.73
CA LEU A 187 -13.53 10.48 6.83
C LEU A 187 -13.66 11.34 5.57
N GLY A 188 -14.86 11.41 5.06
CA GLY A 188 -15.21 12.31 3.98
C GLY A 188 -15.24 13.77 4.47
N GLY A 189 -15.12 14.69 3.54
CA GLY A 189 -15.17 16.12 3.81
C GLY A 189 -15.10 16.91 2.52
N ASN A 190 -15.45 18.19 2.54
CA ASN A 190 -15.44 19.05 1.35
C ASN A 190 -16.16 18.45 0.13
N GLY A 191 -17.29 17.74 0.38
CA GLY A 191 -18.07 17.09 -0.67
C GLY A 191 -17.58 15.70 -1.09
N LEU A 192 -16.54 15.17 -0.47
CA LEU A 192 -16.08 13.78 -0.67
C LEU A 192 -16.83 12.84 0.29
N PRO A 193 -17.16 11.61 -0.17
CA PRO A 193 -17.75 10.59 0.70
C PRO A 193 -16.71 10.01 1.68
N ASP A 194 -17.20 9.36 2.74
CA ASP A 194 -16.36 8.52 3.58
C ASP A 194 -15.72 7.39 2.79
N GLY A 195 -14.57 6.91 3.26
CA GLY A 195 -13.97 5.69 2.75
C GLY A 195 -14.88 4.47 2.97
N SER A 196 -14.79 3.49 2.07
CA SER A 196 -15.71 2.34 2.06
C SER A 196 -15.72 1.53 3.36
N MET A 197 -14.57 1.43 4.05
CA MET A 197 -14.50 0.75 5.34
C MET A 197 -15.22 1.54 6.44
N ILE A 198 -15.11 2.86 6.45
CA ILE A 198 -15.85 3.73 7.39
C ILE A 198 -17.36 3.62 7.17
N GLU A 199 -17.80 3.65 5.91
CA GLU A 199 -19.21 3.42 5.57
C GLU A 199 -19.70 2.06 6.07
N ASP A 200 -18.92 0.99 5.86
CA ASP A 200 -19.31 -0.36 6.27
C ASP A 200 -19.34 -0.50 7.81
N ILE A 201 -18.43 0.16 8.53
CA ILE A 201 -18.46 0.22 10.00
C ILE A 201 -19.71 0.96 10.47
N ARG A 202 -20.04 2.12 9.91
CA ARG A 202 -21.27 2.90 10.26
C ARG A 202 -22.54 2.12 10.02
N HIS A 203 -22.55 1.25 8.99
CA HIS A 203 -23.67 0.38 8.65
C HIS A 203 -23.62 -1.01 9.33
N HIS A 204 -22.72 -1.21 10.31
CA HIS A 204 -22.56 -2.48 11.04
C HIS A 204 -22.29 -3.71 10.16
N LYS A 205 -21.59 -3.53 9.02
CA LYS A 205 -21.30 -4.62 8.07
C LYS A 205 -19.99 -5.33 8.37
N ILE A 206 -19.14 -4.78 9.25
CA ILE A 206 -17.87 -5.38 9.64
C ILE A 206 -17.99 -5.93 11.05
N PRO A 207 -18.21 -7.26 11.21
CA PRO A 207 -18.23 -7.90 12.53
C PRO A 207 -16.82 -8.19 13.05
N LEU A 208 -16.68 -8.27 14.35
CA LEU A 208 -15.51 -8.87 14.99
C LEU A 208 -15.62 -10.40 14.87
N ILE A 209 -14.74 -11.01 14.07
CA ILE A 209 -14.75 -12.45 13.79
C ILE A 209 -13.87 -13.18 14.81
N GLY A 210 -14.42 -14.19 15.45
CA GLY A 210 -13.74 -15.00 16.47
C GLY A 210 -13.30 -14.14 17.66
N GLN A 211 -12.04 -14.27 18.05
CA GLN A 211 -11.44 -13.48 19.13
C GLN A 211 -10.75 -12.21 18.64
N GLY A 212 -10.65 -12.01 17.31
CA GLY A 212 -9.94 -10.86 16.73
C GLY A 212 -8.46 -10.79 17.14
N THR A 213 -7.80 -11.95 17.16
CA THR A 213 -6.40 -12.08 17.62
C THR A 213 -5.36 -11.72 16.55
N GLY A 214 -5.79 -11.45 15.32
CA GLY A 214 -4.90 -10.96 14.28
C GLY A 214 -4.31 -9.58 14.66
N VAL A 215 -3.03 -9.38 14.37
CA VAL A 215 -2.32 -8.15 14.70
C VAL A 215 -2.08 -7.37 13.41
N TRP A 216 -2.67 -6.19 13.30
CA TRP A 216 -2.48 -5.28 12.17
C TRP A 216 -1.46 -4.20 12.51
N SER A 217 -0.59 -3.86 11.57
CA SER A 217 0.33 -2.72 11.68
C SER A 217 -0.08 -1.68 10.67
N PHE A 218 -0.74 -0.64 11.14
CA PHE A 218 -1.29 0.42 10.30
C PHE A 218 -0.23 1.38 9.78
N LEU A 219 -0.61 2.21 8.82
CA LEU A 219 0.23 3.27 8.29
C LEU A 219 -0.64 4.45 7.83
N HIS A 220 -0.35 5.65 8.31
CA HIS A 220 -1.00 6.85 7.78
C HIS A 220 -0.49 7.16 6.38
N ILE A 221 -1.38 7.59 5.48
CA ILE A 221 -1.06 7.88 4.08
C ILE A 221 0.07 8.91 3.91
N HIS A 222 0.14 9.92 4.77
CA HIS A 222 1.22 10.89 4.78
C HIS A 222 2.56 10.23 5.16
N ASP A 223 2.55 9.30 6.11
CA ASP A 223 3.76 8.61 6.54
C ASP A 223 4.27 7.62 5.49
N ALA A 224 3.37 7.01 4.69
CA ALA A 224 3.75 6.27 3.49
C ALA A 224 4.49 7.15 2.48
N ALA A 225 4.01 8.37 2.26
CA ALA A 225 4.63 9.31 1.34
C ALA A 225 5.99 9.82 1.87
N THR A 226 6.10 10.18 3.16
CA THR A 226 7.38 10.61 3.76
C THR A 226 8.41 9.49 3.79
N ALA A 227 8.00 8.24 4.06
CA ALA A 227 8.88 7.08 3.96
C ALA A 227 9.39 6.85 2.53
N THR A 228 8.55 7.09 1.51
CA THR A 228 8.97 7.01 0.11
C THR A 228 10.03 8.06 -0.22
N VAL A 229 9.86 9.29 0.27
CA VAL A 229 10.86 10.36 0.12
C VAL A 229 12.15 10.02 0.86
N ALA A 230 12.06 9.50 2.09
CA ALA A 230 13.23 9.04 2.84
C ALA A 230 13.97 7.91 2.10
N ALA A 231 13.24 6.94 1.55
CA ALA A 231 13.81 5.86 0.76
C ALA A 231 14.49 6.36 -0.52
N LEU A 232 13.91 7.35 -1.20
CA LEU A 232 14.55 7.98 -2.36
C LEU A 232 15.92 8.56 -2.01
N ASN A 233 16.07 9.14 -0.82
CA ASN A 233 17.29 9.81 -0.40
C ASN A 233 18.31 8.86 0.23
N GLN A 234 17.89 7.94 1.10
CA GLN A 234 18.74 7.17 2.01
C GLN A 234 18.83 5.66 1.71
N ALA A 235 17.74 5.05 1.12
CA ALA A 235 17.67 3.59 1.04
C ALA A 235 18.80 2.98 0.21
N GLN A 236 19.32 1.87 0.74
CA GLN A 236 20.08 0.88 0.01
C GLN A 236 19.12 -0.13 -0.66
N ARG A 237 19.67 -0.97 -1.55
CA ARG A 237 18.92 -2.09 -2.12
C ARG A 237 18.34 -2.97 -1.02
N GLY A 238 17.04 -3.24 -1.08
CA GLY A 238 16.41 -4.12 -0.11
C GLY A 238 14.92 -3.86 0.09
N ILE A 239 14.38 -4.56 1.08
CA ILE A 239 12.99 -4.46 1.52
C ILE A 239 12.96 -3.68 2.83
N TYR A 240 11.93 -2.85 2.98
CA TYR A 240 11.67 -2.07 4.19
C TYR A 240 10.19 -2.14 4.55
N ASN A 241 9.88 -2.56 5.76
CA ASN A 241 8.53 -2.48 6.31
C ASN A 241 8.26 -1.05 6.76
N ILE A 242 7.16 -0.49 6.26
CA ILE A 242 6.74 0.88 6.56
C ILE A 242 5.37 0.81 7.24
N VAL A 243 5.37 0.93 8.54
CA VAL A 243 4.21 0.84 9.44
C VAL A 243 4.37 1.80 10.60
N ASP A 244 3.31 2.04 11.38
CA ASP A 244 3.41 2.79 12.64
C ASP A 244 4.10 1.95 13.75
N ASP A 245 4.20 2.52 14.97
CA ASP A 245 4.90 1.91 16.08
C ASP A 245 3.99 1.06 17.00
N ASP A 246 2.70 0.96 16.68
CA ASP A 246 1.68 0.41 17.55
C ASP A 246 0.88 -0.73 16.85
N PRO A 247 1.47 -1.94 16.72
CA PRO A 247 0.75 -3.09 16.18
C PRO A 247 -0.51 -3.40 16.98
N ALA A 248 -1.65 -3.57 16.32
CA ALA A 248 -2.97 -3.58 16.92
C ALA A 248 -3.70 -4.93 16.76
N LEU A 249 -4.23 -5.48 17.84
CA LEU A 249 -5.19 -6.58 17.76
C LEU A 249 -6.48 -6.10 17.07
N VAL A 250 -7.07 -6.95 16.24
CA VAL A 250 -8.38 -6.64 15.61
C VAL A 250 -9.44 -6.37 16.67
N SER A 251 -9.39 -7.10 17.79
CA SER A 251 -10.28 -6.90 18.94
C SER A 251 -10.11 -5.54 19.63
N GLU A 252 -9.03 -4.82 19.35
CA GLU A 252 -8.78 -3.48 19.89
C GLU A 252 -9.11 -2.39 18.85
N TRP A 253 -8.50 -2.48 17.65
CA TRP A 253 -8.62 -1.38 16.68
C TRP A 253 -10.02 -1.27 16.05
N LEU A 254 -10.72 -2.40 15.84
CA LEU A 254 -12.03 -2.34 15.17
C LEU A 254 -13.12 -1.68 16.03
N PRO A 255 -13.27 -2.00 17.33
CA PRO A 255 -14.17 -1.27 18.21
C PRO A 255 -13.77 0.19 18.39
N TYR A 256 -12.46 0.48 18.51
CA TYR A 256 -11.95 1.84 18.66
C TYR A 256 -12.21 2.70 17.42
N LEU A 257 -12.01 2.15 16.21
CA LEU A 257 -12.36 2.85 14.97
C LEU A 257 -13.87 3.13 14.90
N ALA A 258 -14.70 2.16 15.30
CA ALA A 258 -16.15 2.37 15.37
C ALA A 258 -16.51 3.54 16.32
N GLU A 259 -15.88 3.62 17.49
CA GLU A 259 -16.05 4.74 18.43
C GLU A 259 -15.62 6.07 17.80
N CYS A 260 -14.44 6.14 17.17
CA CYS A 260 -13.92 7.35 16.51
C CYS A 260 -14.87 7.92 15.44
N VAL A 261 -15.61 7.05 14.74
CA VAL A 261 -16.54 7.47 13.68
C VAL A 261 -18.01 7.55 14.12
N GLY A 262 -18.27 7.44 15.44
CA GLY A 262 -19.60 7.53 16.02
C GLY A 262 -20.52 6.35 15.69
N ALA A 263 -19.93 5.18 15.38
CA ALA A 263 -20.67 3.96 15.11
C ALA A 263 -20.86 3.11 16.39
N LYS A 264 -21.82 2.19 16.37
CA LYS A 264 -21.98 1.20 17.43
C LYS A 264 -20.83 0.18 17.39
N PRO A 265 -20.47 -0.46 18.54
CA PRO A 265 -19.48 -1.51 18.56
C PRO A 265 -19.79 -2.63 17.54
N PRO A 266 -18.77 -3.27 16.96
CA PRO A 266 -18.96 -4.37 16.03
C PRO A 266 -19.65 -5.56 16.70
N MET A 267 -20.52 -6.25 15.95
CA MET A 267 -21.13 -7.49 16.41
C MET A 267 -20.09 -8.62 16.39
N HIS A 268 -20.15 -9.53 17.37
CA HIS A 268 -19.34 -10.73 17.37
C HIS A 268 -19.89 -11.80 16.42
N LEU A 269 -19.04 -12.32 15.56
CA LEU A 269 -19.38 -13.41 14.64
C LEU A 269 -18.45 -14.62 14.88
N PRO A 270 -18.97 -15.80 15.25
CA PRO A 270 -18.16 -17.00 15.41
C PRO A 270 -17.41 -17.40 14.14
N ASN A 271 -16.17 -17.89 14.27
CA ASN A 271 -15.33 -18.30 13.13
C ASN A 271 -16.03 -19.26 12.17
N ALA A 272 -16.79 -20.24 12.69
CA ALA A 272 -17.50 -21.22 11.86
C ALA A 272 -18.53 -20.56 10.93
N ILE A 273 -19.28 -19.58 11.44
CA ILE A 273 -20.26 -18.83 10.67
C ILE A 273 -19.58 -17.91 9.66
N ALA A 274 -18.55 -17.18 10.08
CA ALA A 274 -17.78 -16.31 9.21
C ALA A 274 -17.13 -17.09 8.04
N ARG A 275 -16.53 -18.25 8.34
CA ARG A 275 -15.94 -19.15 7.34
C ARG A 275 -16.93 -19.54 6.24
N MET A 276 -18.17 -19.81 6.62
CA MET A 276 -19.24 -20.17 5.69
C MET A 276 -19.74 -18.95 4.88
N MET A 277 -19.77 -17.76 5.49
CA MET A 277 -20.33 -16.54 4.87
C MET A 277 -19.36 -15.82 3.96
N VAL A 278 -18.11 -15.66 4.39
CA VAL A 278 -17.09 -14.81 3.73
C VAL A 278 -15.77 -15.54 3.43
N GLY A 279 -15.60 -16.78 3.87
CA GLY A 279 -14.46 -17.63 3.56
C GLY A 279 -13.35 -17.62 4.61
N GLU A 280 -12.43 -18.61 4.50
CA GLU A 280 -11.31 -18.82 5.42
C GLU A 280 -10.35 -17.64 5.45
N HIS A 281 -10.10 -17.01 4.29
CA HIS A 281 -9.16 -15.90 4.19
C HIS A 281 -9.57 -14.69 5.06
N VAL A 282 -10.88 -14.42 5.18
CA VAL A 282 -11.35 -13.32 6.05
C VAL A 282 -11.17 -13.68 7.52
N VAL A 283 -11.42 -14.95 7.87
CA VAL A 283 -11.16 -15.45 9.23
C VAL A 283 -9.67 -15.33 9.56
N ALA A 284 -8.79 -15.70 8.63
CA ALA A 284 -7.34 -15.58 8.80
C ALA A 284 -6.90 -14.10 8.93
N LEU A 285 -7.42 -13.19 8.11
CA LEU A 285 -7.15 -11.77 8.23
C LEU A 285 -7.54 -11.17 9.58
N MET A 286 -8.58 -11.72 10.23
CA MET A 286 -9.06 -11.23 11.52
C MET A 286 -8.39 -11.90 12.73
N ASN A 287 -7.79 -13.09 12.55
CA ASN A 287 -7.31 -13.86 13.70
C ASN A 287 -5.84 -14.30 13.62
N ASP A 288 -5.26 -14.46 12.41
CA ASP A 288 -3.99 -15.18 12.25
C ASP A 288 -2.81 -14.29 11.86
N ILE A 289 -3.05 -13.11 11.28
CA ILE A 289 -1.96 -12.25 10.82
C ILE A 289 -1.11 -11.74 11.97
N ARG A 290 0.16 -11.46 11.67
CA ARG A 290 1.17 -10.99 12.63
C ARG A 290 1.48 -9.52 12.42
N GLY A 291 1.80 -8.83 13.49
CA GLY A 291 2.33 -7.47 13.45
C GLY A 291 3.67 -7.40 12.73
N VAL A 292 4.05 -6.21 12.35
CA VAL A 292 5.25 -5.97 11.55
C VAL A 292 6.09 -4.87 12.18
N SER A 293 7.42 -5.05 12.23
CA SER A 293 8.37 -4.09 12.76
C SER A 293 8.82 -3.11 11.68
N ASN A 294 8.95 -1.83 12.04
CA ASN A 294 9.51 -0.75 11.21
C ASN A 294 10.95 -0.35 11.62
N GLU A 295 11.58 -1.08 12.52
CA GLU A 295 12.88 -0.73 13.09
C GLU A 295 13.98 -0.59 12.04
N LYS A 296 13.95 -1.40 10.98
CA LYS A 296 14.89 -1.28 9.86
C LYS A 296 14.69 0.06 9.11
N ALA A 297 13.45 0.43 8.83
CA ALA A 297 13.15 1.69 8.17
C ALA A 297 13.60 2.89 9.01
N LYS A 298 13.34 2.89 10.31
CA LYS A 298 13.83 3.93 11.23
C LYS A 298 15.34 4.05 11.20
N ARG A 299 16.06 2.95 11.32
CA ARG A 299 17.51 2.94 11.38
C ARG A 299 18.17 3.33 10.05
N GLU A 300 17.71 2.78 8.94
CA GLU A 300 18.40 2.89 7.64
C GLU A 300 17.89 4.02 6.76
N LEU A 301 16.61 4.45 6.92
CA LEU A 301 16.04 5.57 6.20
C LEU A 301 16.04 6.87 7.00
N ALA A 302 16.45 6.84 8.27
CA ALA A 302 16.29 7.96 9.21
C ALA A 302 14.85 8.51 9.20
N TRP A 303 13.86 7.61 9.08
CA TRP A 303 12.45 7.92 9.00
C TRP A 303 11.74 7.51 10.29
N THR A 304 10.83 8.34 10.73
CA THR A 304 9.91 8.03 11.84
C THR A 304 8.50 8.43 11.42
N PRO A 305 7.47 7.63 11.77
CA PRO A 305 6.11 7.99 11.46
C PRO A 305 5.71 9.25 12.28
N LYS A 306 5.06 10.20 11.64
CA LYS A 306 4.41 11.33 12.32
C LYS A 306 3.26 10.83 13.20
N TRP A 307 2.53 9.85 12.69
CA TRP A 307 1.44 9.16 13.39
C TRP A 307 1.97 7.85 13.94
N ALA A 308 2.66 7.92 15.08
CA ALA A 308 3.34 6.78 15.70
C ALA A 308 2.37 5.70 16.21
N SER A 309 1.09 6.03 16.36
CA SER A 309 0.03 5.10 16.78
C SER A 309 -1.23 5.34 15.96
N TRP A 310 -1.83 4.26 15.46
CA TRP A 310 -3.15 4.26 14.85
C TRP A 310 -4.23 4.85 15.77
N ARG A 311 -4.06 4.75 17.11
CA ARG A 311 -5.00 5.32 18.08
C ARG A 311 -5.09 6.84 17.94
N GLN A 312 -3.96 7.50 17.85
CA GLN A 312 -3.90 8.93 17.57
C GLN A 312 -4.40 9.21 16.16
N GLY A 313 -3.93 8.45 15.18
CA GLY A 313 -4.27 8.64 13.76
C GLY A 313 -5.76 8.52 13.48
N PHE A 314 -6.45 7.53 14.04
CA PHE A 314 -7.90 7.36 13.86
C PHE A 314 -8.71 8.48 14.51
N ARG A 315 -8.21 9.08 15.59
CA ARG A 315 -8.88 10.20 16.25
C ARG A 315 -8.69 11.53 15.52
N GLU A 316 -7.51 11.76 14.97
CA GLU A 316 -7.06 13.10 14.56
C GLU A 316 -6.80 13.24 13.05
N ALA A 317 -6.66 12.14 12.31
CA ALA A 317 -6.09 12.15 10.96
C ALA A 317 -6.81 11.29 9.92
N LEU A 318 -8.09 11.01 10.13
CA LEU A 318 -8.88 10.27 9.12
C LEU A 318 -9.36 11.18 7.97
N GLY A 319 -9.45 12.47 8.18
CA GLY A 319 -9.93 13.45 7.21
C GLY A 319 -8.88 14.41 6.70
#